data_fe17f744e9834d4130f2596576169975
#
_entry.id   fe17f744e9834d4130f2596576169975
#
_cell.length_a   1.000
_cell.length_b   1.000
_cell.length_c   1.000
_cell.angle_alpha   90.00
_cell.angle_beta   90.00
_cell.angle_gamma   90.00
#
_symmetry.space_group_name_H-M   'P 1'
#
loop_
_entity.id
_entity.type
_entity.pdbx_description
1 polymer ?
#
loop_
_entity_poly.entity_id
_entity_poly.type
_entity_poly.pdbx_seq_one_letter_code
_entity_poly.pdbx_strand_id
1 'polypeptide(L)'
;MELRYTVIDPTKNITLLVTTPVPRDVQPRVAAELLQREKDAEQVGFAEGLAAGEPRLQMMGGEFCGNATMSMAAWLHRDLPVGESCALTLPVSGAPEPVPCRVTHIDGCFIGTVSMPLPERIETLSLPVCGVMQSLPVVLLPGICHVI
;
A
#
# COMPACT_ATOMS: atom_id res chain seq x y z
N MET A 1 -20.43 1.77 13.51
CA MET A 1 -19.68 2.79 12.73
C MET A 1 -19.89 2.43 11.26
N GLU A 2 -20.32 3.38 10.44
CA GLU A 2 -20.39 3.19 8.99
C GLU A 2 -18.97 3.37 8.42
N LEU A 3 -18.49 2.35 7.69
CA LEU A 3 -17.19 2.38 7.04
C LEU A 3 -17.37 2.62 5.54
N ARG A 4 -16.63 3.57 4.98
CA ARG A 4 -16.48 3.79 3.54
C ARG A 4 -15.11 3.34 3.12
N TYR A 5 -15.06 2.49 2.11
CA TYR A 5 -13.83 2.04 1.50
C TYR A 5 -14.00 1.88 -0.02
N THR A 6 -12.90 1.90 -0.73
CA THR A 6 -12.84 1.64 -2.16
C THR A 6 -12.02 0.39 -2.39
N VAL A 7 -12.51 -0.51 -3.24
CA VAL A 7 -11.77 -1.67 -3.71
C VAL A 7 -10.96 -1.25 -4.93
N ILE A 8 -9.65 -1.43 -4.87
CA ILE A 8 -8.74 -1.04 -5.95
C ILE A 8 -7.89 -2.26 -6.31
N ASP A 9 -7.76 -2.54 -7.59
CA ASP A 9 -6.93 -3.63 -8.11
C ASP A 9 -5.64 -3.08 -8.76
N PRO A 10 -4.56 -2.90 -7.99
CA PRO A 10 -3.25 -2.62 -8.56
C PRO A 10 -2.58 -3.93 -8.95
N THR A 11 -2.73 -4.36 -10.21
CA THR A 11 -2.03 -5.54 -10.73
C THR A 11 -2.34 -6.87 -10.02
N LYS A 12 -3.62 -7.12 -9.71
CA LYS A 12 -4.16 -8.31 -9.01
C LYS A 12 -3.74 -8.46 -7.54
N ASN A 13 -3.29 -7.39 -6.92
CA ASN A 13 -3.06 -7.34 -5.47
C ASN A 13 -4.10 -6.43 -4.81
N ILE A 14 -5.34 -6.94 -4.71
CA ILE A 14 -6.52 -6.16 -4.36
C ILE A 14 -6.36 -5.48 -3.00
N THR A 15 -6.49 -4.17 -3.02
CA THR A 15 -6.34 -3.30 -1.85
C THR A 15 -7.69 -2.69 -1.47
N LEU A 16 -8.07 -2.78 -0.21
CA LEU A 16 -9.19 -2.03 0.37
C LEU A 16 -8.65 -0.72 0.93
N LEU A 17 -9.01 0.40 0.32
CA LEU A 17 -8.66 1.73 0.81
C LEU A 17 -9.80 2.29 1.65
N VAL A 18 -9.64 2.31 2.96
CA VAL A 18 -10.62 2.85 3.91
C VAL A 18 -10.47 4.36 3.99
N THR A 19 -11.56 5.08 3.72
CA THR A 19 -11.60 6.56 3.69
C THR A 19 -12.34 7.18 4.87
N THR A 20 -13.09 6.37 5.65
CA THR A 20 -13.63 6.80 6.93
C THR A 20 -12.51 6.89 7.96
N PRO A 21 -12.41 7.99 8.74
CA PRO A 21 -11.44 8.08 9.82
C PRO A 21 -11.61 6.94 10.83
N VAL A 22 -10.55 6.18 11.06
CA VAL A 22 -10.51 5.07 12.01
C VAL A 22 -9.31 5.30 12.95
N PRO A 23 -9.51 5.31 14.28
CA PRO A 23 -8.41 5.40 15.24
C PRO A 23 -7.39 4.26 15.05
N ARG A 24 -6.10 4.57 15.14
CA ARG A 24 -5.03 3.62 14.81
C ARG A 24 -5.04 2.35 15.66
N ASP A 25 -5.41 2.45 16.92
CA ASP A 25 -5.50 1.32 17.84
C ASP A 25 -6.57 0.29 17.44
N VAL A 26 -7.58 0.70 16.66
CA VAL A 26 -8.63 -0.21 16.16
C VAL A 26 -8.46 -0.60 14.68
N GLN A 27 -7.56 0.05 13.94
CA GLN A 27 -7.32 -0.25 12.51
C GLN A 27 -7.03 -1.74 12.25
N PRO A 28 -6.17 -2.44 13.02
CA PRO A 28 -5.88 -3.86 12.77
C PRO A 28 -7.14 -4.74 12.87
N ARG A 29 -8.04 -4.46 13.83
CA ARG A 29 -9.30 -5.19 13.98
C ARG A 29 -10.25 -4.91 12.82
N VAL A 30 -10.38 -3.65 12.42
CA VAL A 30 -11.21 -3.25 11.27
C VAL A 30 -10.69 -3.90 9.99
N ALA A 31 -9.38 -3.93 9.78
CA ALA A 31 -8.77 -4.59 8.62
C ALA A 31 -9.08 -6.10 8.61
N ALA A 32 -8.94 -6.79 9.74
CA ALA A 32 -9.23 -8.21 9.84
C ALA A 32 -10.71 -8.52 9.52
N GLU A 33 -11.65 -7.68 9.99
CA GLU A 33 -13.08 -7.84 9.69
C GLU A 33 -13.37 -7.58 8.19
N LEU A 34 -12.72 -6.59 7.58
CA LEU A 34 -12.88 -6.31 6.15
C LEU A 34 -12.35 -7.45 5.28
N LEU A 35 -11.15 -7.98 5.57
CA LEU A 35 -10.58 -9.11 4.84
C LEU A 35 -11.37 -10.42 4.99
N GLN A 36 -12.13 -10.56 6.07
CA GLN A 36 -13.08 -11.68 6.22
C GLN A 36 -14.29 -11.54 5.29
N ARG A 37 -14.71 -10.33 4.94
CA ARG A 37 -15.85 -10.05 4.07
C ARG A 37 -15.46 -10.02 2.59
N GLU A 38 -14.38 -9.34 2.28
CA GLU A 38 -13.84 -9.16 0.93
C GLU A 38 -12.74 -10.20 0.68
N LYS A 39 -13.15 -11.41 0.29
CA LYS A 39 -12.26 -12.58 0.20
C LYS A 39 -11.15 -12.46 -0.86
N ASP A 40 -11.36 -11.63 -1.87
CA ASP A 40 -10.39 -11.40 -2.92
C ASP A 40 -9.37 -10.31 -2.55
N ALA A 41 -9.60 -9.60 -1.44
CA ALA A 41 -8.69 -8.56 -0.97
C ALA A 41 -7.52 -9.15 -0.19
N GLU A 42 -6.32 -8.62 -0.42
CA GLU A 42 -5.09 -9.09 0.20
C GLU A 42 -4.60 -8.16 1.32
N GLN A 43 -5.03 -6.88 1.27
CA GLN A 43 -4.53 -5.87 2.19
C GLN A 43 -5.53 -4.73 2.41
N VAL A 44 -5.34 -4.03 3.53
CA VAL A 44 -6.13 -2.86 3.89
C VAL A 44 -5.22 -1.69 4.18
N GLY A 45 -5.48 -0.57 3.50
CA GLY A 45 -4.88 0.73 3.78
C GLY A 45 -5.93 1.71 4.32
N PHE A 46 -5.52 2.59 5.20
CA PHE A 46 -6.35 3.65 5.76
C PHE A 46 -5.86 5.00 5.25
N ALA A 47 -6.74 5.72 4.56
CA ALA A 47 -6.48 7.08 4.10
C ALA A 47 -6.74 8.05 5.26
N GLU A 48 -5.69 8.49 5.91
CA GLU A 48 -5.74 9.45 7.01
C GLU A 48 -5.55 10.90 6.51
N GLY A 49 -5.94 11.88 7.32
CA GLY A 49 -5.68 13.30 7.06
C GLY A 49 -6.49 13.93 5.91
N LEU A 50 -7.42 13.20 5.29
CA LEU A 50 -8.19 13.68 4.14
C LEU A 50 -8.96 14.98 4.42
N ALA A 51 -9.58 15.09 5.59
CA ALA A 51 -10.35 16.28 5.97
C ALA A 51 -9.48 17.52 6.22
N ALA A 52 -8.20 17.33 6.57
CA ALA A 52 -7.22 18.38 6.78
C ALA A 52 -6.50 18.78 5.48
N GLY A 53 -6.71 18.05 4.38
CA GLY A 53 -5.96 18.25 3.13
C GLY A 53 -4.51 17.74 3.20
N GLU A 54 -4.19 16.91 4.19
CA GLU A 54 -2.87 16.33 4.42
C GLU A 54 -2.96 14.79 4.33
N PRO A 55 -3.19 14.24 3.13
CA PRO A 55 -3.42 12.82 2.95
C PRO A 55 -2.19 12.00 3.35
N ARG A 56 -2.43 10.90 4.05
CA ARG A 56 -1.43 9.93 4.48
C ARG A 56 -1.99 8.52 4.35
N LEU A 57 -1.18 7.57 3.90
CA LEU A 57 -1.51 6.16 3.90
C LEU A 57 -0.97 5.47 5.15
N GLN A 58 -1.85 4.80 5.89
CA GLN A 58 -1.49 3.90 6.96
C GLN A 58 -1.89 2.48 6.59
N MET A 59 -0.93 1.58 6.45
CA MET A 59 -1.21 0.16 6.25
C MET A 59 -1.61 -0.51 7.56
N MET A 60 -2.39 -1.57 7.45
CA MET A 60 -2.94 -2.31 8.59
C MET A 60 -1.88 -2.86 9.56
N GLY A 61 -0.69 -3.22 9.06
CA GLY A 61 0.46 -3.69 9.85
C GLY A 61 1.52 -2.61 10.07
N GLY A 62 1.34 -1.40 9.53
CA GLY A 62 2.33 -0.33 9.61
C GLY A 62 3.50 -0.45 8.65
N GLU A 63 3.49 -1.46 7.79
CA GLU A 63 4.47 -1.72 6.73
C GLU A 63 4.37 -0.73 5.58
N PHE A 64 5.42 -0.69 4.74
CA PHE A 64 5.35 -0.05 3.43
C PHE A 64 4.73 -1.00 2.41
N CYS A 65 3.79 -0.48 1.61
CA CYS A 65 3.21 -1.22 0.48
C CYS A 65 3.14 -0.34 -0.78
N GLY A 66 3.93 -0.68 -1.80
CA GLY A 66 3.97 0.03 -3.08
C GLY A 66 2.62 0.01 -3.80
N ASN A 67 1.93 -1.13 -3.82
CA ASN A 67 0.62 -1.29 -4.45
C ASN A 67 -0.45 -0.42 -3.80
N ALA A 68 -0.51 -0.42 -2.46
CA ALA A 68 -1.44 0.44 -1.73
C ALA A 68 -1.10 1.93 -1.89
N THR A 69 0.19 2.27 -1.98
CA THR A 69 0.63 3.64 -2.23
C THR A 69 0.19 4.14 -3.60
N MET A 70 0.36 3.33 -4.65
CA MET A 70 -0.14 3.64 -6.00
C MET A 70 -1.67 3.73 -6.02
N SER A 71 -2.35 2.82 -5.33
CA SER A 71 -3.81 2.81 -5.20
C SER A 71 -4.34 4.11 -4.57
N MET A 72 -3.72 4.55 -3.47
CA MET A 72 -4.11 5.80 -2.83
C MET A 72 -3.78 7.02 -3.70
N ALA A 73 -2.63 7.04 -4.37
CA ALA A 73 -2.27 8.12 -5.29
C ALA A 73 -3.28 8.23 -6.45
N ALA A 74 -3.68 7.11 -7.05
CA ALA A 74 -4.72 7.08 -8.08
C ALA A 74 -6.09 7.52 -7.53
N TRP A 75 -6.46 7.06 -6.34
CA TRP A 75 -7.72 7.44 -5.70
C TRP A 75 -7.79 8.94 -5.39
N LEU A 76 -6.72 9.55 -4.93
CA LEU A 76 -6.63 11.00 -4.69
C LEU A 76 -6.80 11.81 -5.99
N HIS A 77 -6.40 11.26 -7.13
CA HIS A 77 -6.46 11.90 -8.45
C HIS A 77 -7.46 11.22 -9.39
N ARG A 78 -8.50 10.58 -8.85
CA ARG A 78 -9.51 9.86 -9.63
C ARG A 78 -10.26 10.72 -10.65
N ASP A 79 -10.29 12.02 -10.45
CA ASP A 79 -10.92 13.00 -11.34
C ASP A 79 -9.93 13.59 -12.37
N LEU A 80 -8.69 13.07 -12.43
CA LEU A 80 -7.68 13.50 -13.41
C LEU A 80 -8.19 13.18 -14.83
N PRO A 81 -8.14 14.13 -15.77
CA PRO A 81 -8.56 13.87 -17.16
C PRO A 81 -7.73 12.77 -17.84
N VAL A 82 -8.35 12.07 -18.78
CA VAL A 82 -7.66 11.04 -19.58
C VAL A 82 -6.50 11.68 -20.36
N GLY A 83 -5.35 11.03 -20.31
CA GLY A 83 -4.10 11.50 -20.94
C GLY A 83 -3.27 12.41 -20.03
N GLU A 84 -3.79 12.86 -18.89
CA GLU A 84 -3.04 13.71 -17.97
C GLU A 84 -2.28 12.91 -16.92
N SER A 85 -1.24 13.54 -16.40
CA SER A 85 -0.40 13.00 -15.34
C SER A 85 -0.28 13.98 -14.18
N CYS A 86 -0.24 13.46 -12.97
CA CYS A 86 0.01 14.22 -11.76
C CYS A 86 1.15 13.58 -10.96
N ALA A 87 2.03 14.42 -10.40
CA ALA A 87 3.05 14.01 -9.44
C ALA A 87 2.66 14.50 -8.05
N LEU A 88 2.82 13.64 -7.05
CA LEU A 88 2.58 13.97 -5.65
C LEU A 88 3.62 13.29 -4.77
N THR A 89 3.69 13.74 -3.53
CA THR A 89 4.49 13.10 -2.49
C THR A 89 3.57 12.69 -1.36
N LEU A 90 3.59 11.42 -0.99
CA LEU A 90 2.63 10.84 -0.05
C LEU A 90 3.35 10.28 1.19
N PRO A 91 3.05 10.76 2.39
CA PRO A 91 3.45 10.11 3.63
C PRO A 91 2.81 8.71 3.73
N VAL A 92 3.62 7.69 3.97
CA VAL A 92 3.18 6.28 3.99
C VAL A 92 3.79 5.59 5.19
N SER A 93 3.03 4.69 5.84
CA SER A 93 3.60 3.81 6.88
C SER A 93 4.75 2.97 6.33
N GLY A 94 5.72 2.65 7.17
CA GLY A 94 6.89 1.86 6.79
C GLY A 94 7.91 2.57 5.89
N ALA A 95 7.65 3.81 5.47
CA ALA A 95 8.63 4.64 4.78
C ALA A 95 9.12 5.75 5.72
N PRO A 96 10.45 5.97 5.86
CA PRO A 96 10.99 7.00 6.74
C PRO A 96 10.70 8.42 6.25
N GLU A 97 10.59 8.60 4.94
CA GLU A 97 10.30 9.86 4.27
C GLU A 97 9.06 9.74 3.38
N PRO A 98 8.36 10.86 3.10
CA PRO A 98 7.26 10.86 2.16
C PRO A 98 7.67 10.35 0.79
N VAL A 99 6.84 9.50 0.21
CA VAL A 99 7.14 8.73 -1.01
C VAL A 99 6.71 9.51 -2.25
N PRO A 100 7.64 9.81 -3.19
CA PRO A 100 7.30 10.37 -4.49
C PRO A 100 6.47 9.39 -5.31
N CYS A 101 5.35 9.86 -5.83
CA CYS A 101 4.41 9.11 -6.67
C CYS A 101 4.13 9.91 -7.94
N ARG A 102 3.81 9.18 -9.01
CA ARG A 102 3.24 9.74 -10.24
C ARG A 102 2.06 8.87 -10.67
N VAL A 103 0.98 9.49 -11.09
CA VAL A 103 -0.19 8.82 -11.67
C VAL A 103 -0.48 9.40 -13.04
N THR A 104 -0.85 8.54 -13.98
CA THR A 104 -1.32 8.93 -15.32
C THR A 104 -2.65 8.24 -15.57
N HIS A 105 -3.67 9.00 -15.99
CA HIS A 105 -4.98 8.44 -16.35
C HIS A 105 -4.97 8.03 -17.83
N ILE A 106 -5.21 6.75 -18.13
CA ILE A 106 -5.24 6.20 -19.50
C ILE A 106 -6.48 5.31 -19.64
N ASP A 107 -7.42 5.70 -20.50
CA ASP A 107 -8.61 4.93 -20.90
C ASP A 107 -9.34 4.24 -19.71
N GLY A 108 -9.65 5.02 -18.66
CA GLY A 108 -10.38 4.51 -17.50
C GLY A 108 -9.54 3.70 -16.50
N CYS A 109 -8.23 3.60 -16.73
CA CYS A 109 -7.25 3.01 -15.84
C CYS A 109 -6.23 4.04 -15.39
N PHE A 110 -5.53 3.74 -14.30
CA PHE A 110 -4.42 4.56 -13.82
C PHE A 110 -3.11 3.76 -13.90
N ILE A 111 -2.09 4.37 -14.49
CA ILE A 111 -0.71 3.88 -14.37
C ILE A 111 -0.05 4.66 -13.25
N GLY A 112 0.40 3.95 -12.22
CA GLY A 112 1.11 4.51 -11.09
C GLY A 112 2.59 4.14 -11.10
N THR A 113 3.43 5.09 -10.71
CA THR A 113 4.82 4.84 -10.33
C THR A 113 5.05 5.34 -8.91
N VAL A 114 5.82 4.60 -8.14
CA VAL A 114 6.15 4.90 -6.75
C VAL A 114 7.65 4.65 -6.52
N SER A 115 8.30 5.56 -5.80
CA SER A 115 9.68 5.34 -5.37
C SER A 115 9.69 4.35 -4.21
N MET A 116 10.37 3.21 -4.39
CA MET A 116 10.50 2.22 -3.32
C MET A 116 11.53 2.70 -2.30
N PRO A 117 11.31 2.47 -0.98
CA PRO A 117 12.36 2.64 0.02
C PRO A 117 13.58 1.78 -0.32
N LEU A 118 14.76 2.30 -0.01
CA LEU A 118 15.99 1.51 -0.13
C LEU A 118 16.00 0.41 0.94
N PRO A 119 16.49 -0.78 0.62
CA PRO A 119 16.66 -1.82 1.62
C PRO A 119 17.67 -1.40 2.69
N GLU A 120 17.35 -1.72 3.94
CA GLU A 120 18.28 -1.53 5.05
C GLU A 120 19.48 -2.48 4.94
N ARG A 121 19.21 -3.70 4.48
CA ARG A 121 20.21 -4.75 4.33
C ARG A 121 19.76 -5.81 3.31
N ILE A 122 20.73 -6.37 2.60
CA ILE A 122 20.55 -7.55 1.77
C ILE A 122 21.50 -8.61 2.31
N GLU A 123 20.98 -9.78 2.64
CA GLU A 123 21.77 -10.90 3.16
C GLU A 123 21.33 -12.21 2.54
N THR A 124 22.16 -13.24 2.65
CA THR A 124 21.82 -14.58 2.20
C THR A 124 21.60 -15.46 3.42
N LEU A 125 20.42 -16.05 3.52
CA LEU A 125 20.06 -16.96 4.62
C LEU A 125 19.82 -18.37 4.11
N SER A 126 20.17 -19.36 4.93
CA SER A 126 19.81 -20.75 4.70
C SER A 126 18.44 -21.00 5.31
N LEU A 127 17.43 -21.24 4.47
CA LEU A 127 16.05 -21.44 4.87
C LEU A 127 15.53 -22.80 4.38
N PRO A 128 14.66 -23.49 5.16
CA PRO A 128 14.03 -24.73 4.71
C PRO A 128 12.90 -24.40 3.73
N VAL A 129 13.04 -24.86 2.49
CA VAL A 129 12.02 -24.76 1.45
C VAL A 129 11.63 -26.17 1.04
N CYS A 130 10.36 -26.55 1.25
CA CYS A 130 9.86 -27.90 0.97
C CYS A 130 10.73 -29.03 1.58
N GLY A 131 11.26 -28.81 2.80
CA GLY A 131 12.09 -29.78 3.51
C GLY A 131 13.56 -29.84 3.08
N VAL A 132 13.99 -28.98 2.15
CA VAL A 132 15.39 -28.87 1.69
C VAL A 132 15.93 -27.51 2.10
N MET A 133 17.14 -27.48 2.68
CA MET A 133 17.83 -26.22 2.99
C MET A 133 18.29 -25.57 1.70
N GLN A 134 17.83 -24.32 1.48
CA GLN A 134 18.23 -23.50 0.35
C GLN A 134 18.87 -22.21 0.82
N SER A 135 19.87 -21.74 0.09
CA SER A 135 20.53 -20.46 0.32
C SER A 135 19.83 -19.41 -0.53
N LEU A 136 19.06 -18.51 0.12
CA LEU A 136 18.19 -17.56 -0.54
C LEU A 136 18.56 -16.11 -0.16
N PRO A 137 18.54 -15.18 -1.13
CA PRO A 137 18.66 -13.76 -0.82
C PRO A 137 17.43 -13.28 -0.01
N VAL A 138 17.72 -12.48 1.02
CA VAL A 138 16.71 -11.83 1.85
C VAL A 138 16.95 -10.33 1.83
N VAL A 139 15.97 -9.59 1.40
CA VAL A 139 15.97 -8.12 1.35
C VAL A 139 15.17 -7.59 2.53
N LEU A 140 15.84 -6.88 3.42
CA LEU A 140 15.21 -6.25 4.58
C LEU A 140 14.88 -4.79 4.26
N LEU A 141 13.61 -4.46 4.43
CA LEU A 141 13.05 -3.12 4.34
C LEU A 141 12.46 -2.73 5.70
N PRO A 142 12.21 -1.44 5.98
CA PRO A 142 11.53 -1.03 7.21
C PRO A 142 10.16 -1.72 7.36
N GLY A 143 10.03 -2.59 8.36
CA GLY A 143 8.79 -3.28 8.70
C GLY A 143 8.45 -4.53 7.89
N ILE A 144 9.24 -4.89 6.85
CA ILE A 144 8.98 -6.08 6.02
C ILE A 144 10.29 -6.67 5.49
N CYS A 145 10.30 -7.99 5.25
CA CYS A 145 11.39 -8.63 4.52
C CYS A 145 10.85 -9.43 3.32
N HIS A 146 11.64 -9.50 2.27
CA HIS A 146 11.37 -10.30 1.09
C HIS A 146 12.42 -11.38 0.93
N VAL A 147 11.98 -12.60 0.73
CA VAL A 147 12.83 -13.74 0.33
C VAL A 147 12.69 -13.88 -1.18
N ILE A 148 13.81 -13.92 -1.90
CA ILE A 148 13.86 -13.93 -3.37
C ILE A 148 14.42 -15.27 -3.87
#